data_fb74ca264d6c7c08f0578956b5594056
#
_entry.id   fb74ca264d6c7c08f0578956b5594056
#
_cell.length_a   1.000
_cell.length_b   1.000
_cell.length_c   1.000
_cell.angle_alpha   90.00
_cell.angle_beta   90.00
_cell.angle_gamma   90.00
#
_symmetry.space_group_name_H-M   'P 1'
#
loop_
_entity.id
_entity.type
_entity.pdbx_description
1 polymer ?
#
loop_
_entity_poly.entity_id
_entity_poly.type
_entity_poly.pdbx_seq_one_letter_code
_entity_poly.pdbx_strand_id
1 'polypeptide(L)'
;MDDRTVQLMVFIIVFGAVTAMGFMAGRWRRPTSIHSLEEWGLGGRAFGNWVTFFLLSGDVYTAYTFVAVPTLVYGVGAAGFFPVSFLVIVYPMLFVVVTRFWSVCHVHGFVTPSEFVRARFGSRGLGTSVAVLGIVATMPYIALQLLGIEAVFEVMGLPKGWPLTIAFGVLALYTFNSGLRGPALVSIIKDALVLWAVLAVLIIVGMSLGQWEGIFRVAQEKYAASPRTDDGLLLASHSQLNYVTVALGSALALFLYPHTLTAVLAARNRGTLRRNLAVLPLYTLTLGVLMLAGFAALYSGTQAVGGNSNTVVPAWFGENSPPWAAGLVFAAIGVGAMVPAAIMSIAAANLFTRGIYREYIRPGASSREETYVSKIVSLTVKFGALLVILLLNTQFAIDLQLIGGVVIMQTLPAVALGIYTNWFHRWALGGGIVMGLTTGLVMLYQVPKFGGADGSTVVREHFGGSAWPLSNLGIDTRASIYVGIVALAVNLLVAALATPILRAAGVPDGRDLTQELDYVADEGDPTVRQMTEMIDGEPISDVPPAGNPFFTPGGRPPVAPVPDDPGRDAYRR
;
A
#
# COMPACT_ATOMS: atom_id res chain seq x y z
N MET A 1 33.70 21.37 -8.91
CA MET A 1 33.07 20.06 -8.70
C MET A 1 32.12 19.85 -9.86
N ASP A 2 32.11 18.66 -10.41
CA ASP A 2 31.14 18.35 -11.44
C ASP A 2 29.72 18.20 -10.85
N ASP A 3 28.72 18.39 -11.69
CA ASP A 3 27.31 18.42 -11.26
C ASP A 3 26.87 17.14 -10.56
N ARG A 4 27.34 15.98 -11.05
CA ARG A 4 27.04 14.68 -10.46
C ARG A 4 27.58 14.54 -9.02
N THR A 5 28.78 15.06 -8.77
CA THR A 5 29.39 15.06 -7.43
C THR A 5 28.57 15.90 -6.46
N VAL A 6 28.04 17.07 -6.89
CA VAL A 6 27.17 17.92 -6.05
C VAL A 6 25.85 17.20 -5.78
N GLN A 7 25.21 16.63 -6.79
CA GLN A 7 23.96 15.84 -6.66
C GLN A 7 24.15 14.71 -5.65
N LEU A 8 25.23 13.93 -5.79
CA LEU A 8 25.53 12.81 -4.90
C LEU A 8 25.80 13.24 -3.46
N MET A 9 26.56 14.34 -3.25
CA MET A 9 26.83 14.86 -1.91
C MET A 9 25.54 15.30 -1.21
N VAL A 10 24.68 16.05 -1.89
CA VAL A 10 23.40 16.50 -1.33
C VAL A 10 22.52 15.27 -1.01
N PHE A 11 22.44 14.30 -1.93
CA PHE A 11 21.76 13.04 -1.68
C PHE A 11 22.28 12.35 -0.41
N ILE A 12 23.59 12.14 -0.29
CA ILE A 12 24.20 11.44 0.86
C ILE A 12 23.94 12.18 2.17
N ILE A 13 24.06 13.52 2.18
CA ILE A 13 23.83 14.34 3.38
C ILE A 13 22.38 14.20 3.84
N VAL A 14 21.40 14.39 2.93
CA VAL A 14 19.98 14.33 3.28
C VAL A 14 19.57 12.90 3.65
N PHE A 15 19.96 11.91 2.85
CA PHE A 15 19.66 10.51 3.09
C PHE A 15 20.29 10.01 4.41
N GLY A 16 21.54 10.43 4.68
CA GLY A 16 22.23 10.13 5.94
C GLY A 16 21.56 10.76 7.15
N ALA A 17 21.17 12.04 7.06
CA ALA A 17 20.47 12.75 8.12
C ALA A 17 19.12 12.09 8.45
N VAL A 18 18.35 11.75 7.41
CA VAL A 18 17.06 11.05 7.55
C VAL A 18 17.24 9.65 8.14
N THR A 19 18.27 8.94 7.72
CA THR A 19 18.63 7.63 8.29
C THR A 19 18.98 7.73 9.77
N ALA A 20 19.81 8.70 10.15
CA ALA A 20 20.17 8.95 11.54
C ALA A 20 18.92 9.25 12.39
N MET A 21 17.99 10.06 11.85
CA MET A 21 16.71 10.32 12.51
C MET A 21 15.86 9.05 12.66
N GLY A 22 15.84 8.17 11.65
CA GLY A 22 15.16 6.86 11.71
C GLY A 22 15.67 5.98 12.86
N PHE A 23 16.99 5.97 13.10
CA PHE A 23 17.58 5.29 14.27
C PHE A 23 17.23 5.98 15.59
N MET A 24 17.21 7.31 15.65
CA MET A 24 16.83 8.06 16.84
C MET A 24 15.35 7.93 17.19
N ALA A 25 14.50 7.65 16.19
CA ALA A 25 13.05 7.52 16.36
C ALA A 25 12.66 6.42 17.36
N GLY A 26 13.46 5.37 17.50
CA GLY A 26 13.27 4.35 18.53
C GLY A 26 13.36 4.87 19.97
N ARG A 27 13.93 6.08 20.15
CA ARG A 27 14.00 6.77 21.44
C ARG A 27 12.87 7.78 21.66
N TRP A 28 12.14 8.12 20.61
CA TRP A 28 11.03 9.07 20.66
C TRP A 28 9.80 8.45 21.35
N ARG A 29 9.27 9.12 22.39
CA ARG A 29 8.14 8.63 23.20
C ARG A 29 8.33 7.16 23.59
N ARG A 30 9.45 6.85 24.25
CA ARG A 30 9.79 5.46 24.63
C ARG A 30 8.62 4.83 25.35
N PRO A 31 8.10 3.68 24.86
CA PRO A 31 7.13 2.88 25.59
C PRO A 31 7.82 2.27 26.81
N THR A 32 7.02 1.91 27.81
CA THR A 32 7.47 1.13 28.98
C THR A 32 8.06 -0.22 28.57
N SER A 33 7.65 -0.76 27.41
CA SER A 33 8.19 -1.99 26.83
C SER A 33 8.11 -1.99 25.31
N ILE A 34 9.27 -2.07 24.63
CA ILE A 34 9.38 -2.28 23.16
C ILE A 34 9.09 -3.76 22.78
N HIS A 35 8.73 -4.59 23.73
CA HIS A 35 8.63 -6.04 23.55
C HIS A 35 7.21 -6.52 23.20
N SER A 36 6.29 -5.61 22.84
CA SER A 36 4.99 -5.98 22.30
C SER A 36 4.92 -5.70 20.80
N LEU A 37 4.22 -6.56 20.07
CA LEU A 37 3.99 -6.40 18.64
C LEU A 37 3.21 -5.11 18.35
N GLU A 38 2.32 -4.71 19.25
CA GLU A 38 1.56 -3.46 19.17
C GLU A 38 2.49 -2.23 19.23
N GLU A 39 3.49 -2.24 20.13
CA GLU A 39 4.46 -1.15 20.23
C GLU A 39 5.41 -1.10 19.03
N TRP A 40 5.94 -2.24 18.61
CA TRP A 40 6.86 -2.29 17.49
C TRP A 40 6.14 -2.12 16.14
N GLY A 41 5.02 -2.81 15.96
CA GLY A 41 4.30 -2.89 14.68
C GLY A 41 3.27 -1.78 14.44
N LEU A 42 2.71 -1.16 15.51
CA LEU A 42 1.69 -0.12 15.42
C LEU A 42 2.07 1.18 16.14
N GLY A 43 3.30 1.28 16.69
CA GLY A 43 3.72 2.46 17.44
C GLY A 43 2.91 2.73 18.70
N GLY A 44 2.29 1.68 19.28
CA GLY A 44 1.44 1.75 20.46
C GLY A 44 0.07 2.41 20.22
N ARG A 45 -0.40 2.47 18.97
CA ARG A 45 -1.66 3.16 18.56
C ARG A 45 -1.75 4.60 19.08
N ALA A 46 -0.61 5.30 19.18
CA ALA A 46 -0.51 6.58 19.85
C ALA A 46 -0.33 7.77 18.90
N PHE A 47 -0.47 7.57 17.58
CA PHE A 47 -0.21 8.62 16.62
C PHE A 47 -1.39 9.59 16.52
N GLY A 48 -1.12 10.86 16.90
CA GLY A 48 -2.04 11.97 16.76
C GLY A 48 -2.13 12.50 15.33
N ASN A 49 -2.95 13.53 15.10
CA ASN A 49 -3.32 14.04 13.77
C ASN A 49 -2.12 14.25 12.82
N TRP A 50 -1.07 14.94 13.26
CA TRP A 50 0.08 15.26 12.42
C TRP A 50 0.87 14.01 11.99
N VAL A 51 1.19 13.14 12.96
CA VAL A 51 1.97 11.93 12.65
C VAL A 51 1.15 10.97 11.78
N THR A 52 -0.15 10.83 12.06
CA THR A 52 -1.04 10.01 11.24
C THR A 52 -1.19 10.58 9.83
N PHE A 53 -1.27 11.91 9.67
CA PHE A 53 -1.31 12.54 8.34
C PHE A 53 -0.07 12.17 7.52
N PHE A 54 1.11 12.43 8.06
CA PHE A 54 2.37 12.14 7.37
C PHE A 54 2.62 10.64 7.18
N LEU A 55 2.11 9.78 8.07
CA LEU A 55 2.22 8.34 7.90
C LEU A 55 1.31 7.82 6.78
N LEU A 56 0.05 8.29 6.71
CA LEU A 56 -0.90 7.90 5.66
C LEU A 56 -0.50 8.48 4.30
N SER A 57 -0.10 9.76 4.24
CA SER A 57 0.45 10.34 3.01
C SER A 57 1.75 9.66 2.63
N GLY A 58 2.60 9.36 3.62
CA GLY A 58 3.86 8.67 3.45
C GLY A 58 3.74 7.29 2.84
N ASP A 59 2.62 6.64 3.08
CA ASP A 59 2.28 5.34 2.55
C ASP A 59 1.81 5.39 1.07
N VAL A 60 1.16 6.47 0.68
CA VAL A 60 0.63 6.67 -0.69
C VAL A 60 1.67 7.31 -1.62
N TYR A 61 2.41 8.34 -1.14
CA TYR A 61 3.38 9.11 -1.94
C TYR A 61 4.79 8.53 -1.78
N THR A 62 5.18 7.69 -2.71
CA THR A 62 6.35 6.82 -2.67
C THR A 62 7.20 6.95 -3.95
N ALA A 63 8.12 6.03 -4.23
CA ALA A 63 8.75 5.91 -5.55
C ALA A 63 7.73 5.78 -6.70
N TYR A 64 6.55 5.25 -6.41
CA TYR A 64 5.40 5.26 -7.30
C TYR A 64 5.09 6.67 -7.83
N THR A 65 5.04 7.65 -6.95
CA THR A 65 4.68 9.05 -7.27
C THR A 65 5.76 9.79 -8.06
N PHE A 66 7.04 9.53 -7.75
CA PHE A 66 8.15 10.26 -8.36
C PHE A 66 8.67 9.62 -9.64
N VAL A 67 8.59 8.30 -9.73
CA VAL A 67 9.22 7.54 -10.81
C VAL A 67 8.17 6.80 -11.62
N ALA A 68 7.40 5.91 -11.03
CA ALA A 68 6.56 4.99 -11.77
C ALA A 68 5.43 5.71 -12.55
N VAL A 69 4.72 6.63 -11.90
CA VAL A 69 3.58 7.33 -12.51
C VAL A 69 4.02 8.36 -13.56
N PRO A 70 4.97 9.27 -13.28
CA PRO A 70 5.44 10.19 -14.31
C PRO A 70 6.10 9.48 -15.50
N THR A 71 6.80 8.37 -15.28
CA THR A 71 7.33 7.53 -16.37
C THR A 71 6.21 6.90 -17.20
N LEU A 72 5.11 6.48 -16.57
CA LEU A 72 3.94 6.01 -17.30
C LEU A 72 3.32 7.11 -18.16
N VAL A 73 3.18 8.35 -17.62
CA VAL A 73 2.72 9.50 -18.41
C VAL A 73 3.66 9.76 -19.58
N TYR A 74 4.97 9.73 -19.39
CA TYR A 74 5.96 9.84 -20.46
C TYR A 74 5.74 8.79 -21.56
N GLY A 75 5.39 7.54 -21.19
CA GLY A 75 5.23 6.43 -22.14
C GLY A 75 3.87 6.36 -22.83
N VAL A 76 2.77 6.68 -22.13
CA VAL A 76 1.39 6.43 -22.61
C VAL A 76 0.45 7.63 -22.47
N GLY A 77 0.92 8.79 -22.07
CA GLY A 77 0.11 10.01 -22.00
C GLY A 77 -1.06 9.94 -21.04
N ALA A 78 -2.26 10.26 -21.53
CA ALA A 78 -3.48 10.41 -20.73
C ALA A 78 -3.83 9.15 -19.91
N ALA A 79 -3.57 7.96 -20.41
CA ALA A 79 -3.80 6.72 -19.68
C ALA A 79 -2.98 6.66 -18.38
N GLY A 80 -1.83 7.33 -18.34
CA GLY A 80 -0.97 7.44 -17.16
C GLY A 80 -1.58 8.24 -16.00
N PHE A 81 -2.69 8.98 -16.20
CA PHE A 81 -3.35 9.78 -15.15
C PHE A 81 -4.35 9.02 -14.27
N PHE A 82 -4.57 7.73 -14.50
CA PHE A 82 -5.47 6.93 -13.66
C PHE A 82 -5.17 7.01 -12.14
N PRO A 83 -3.89 7.26 -11.69
CA PRO A 83 -3.59 7.39 -10.27
C PRO A 83 -4.30 8.55 -9.58
N VAL A 84 -4.51 9.67 -10.26
CA VAL A 84 -5.30 10.79 -9.71
C VAL A 84 -6.75 10.36 -9.56
N SER A 85 -7.31 9.68 -10.57
CA SER A 85 -8.70 9.22 -10.57
C SER A 85 -8.97 8.23 -9.44
N PHE A 86 -8.09 7.24 -9.23
CA PHE A 86 -8.32 6.26 -8.16
C PHE A 86 -8.18 6.88 -6.77
N LEU A 87 -7.27 7.84 -6.57
CA LEU A 87 -7.12 8.51 -5.29
C LEU A 87 -8.36 9.34 -4.93
N VAL A 88 -9.01 9.98 -5.91
CA VAL A 88 -10.29 10.66 -5.69
C VAL A 88 -11.38 9.67 -5.25
N ILE A 89 -11.42 8.48 -5.85
CA ILE A 89 -12.41 7.43 -5.53
C ILE A 89 -12.12 6.81 -4.17
N VAL A 90 -10.87 6.56 -3.83
CA VAL A 90 -10.50 5.77 -2.64
C VAL A 90 -10.76 6.51 -1.33
N TYR A 91 -10.59 7.82 -1.25
CA TYR A 91 -10.73 8.54 0.03
C TYR A 91 -12.14 8.48 0.63
N PRO A 92 -13.23 8.66 -0.11
CA PRO A 92 -14.57 8.39 0.41
C PRO A 92 -14.75 6.94 0.89
N MET A 93 -14.19 5.97 0.18
CA MET A 93 -14.23 4.56 0.59
C MET A 93 -13.46 4.31 1.88
N LEU A 94 -12.24 4.86 1.99
CA LEU A 94 -11.46 4.82 3.22
C LEU A 94 -12.22 5.42 4.40
N PHE A 95 -12.84 6.57 4.21
CA PHE A 95 -13.59 7.24 5.27
C PHE A 95 -14.69 6.35 5.84
N VAL A 96 -15.37 5.58 5.01
CA VAL A 96 -16.44 4.68 5.43
C VAL A 96 -15.86 3.39 6.03
N VAL A 97 -14.94 2.71 5.33
CA VAL A 97 -14.47 1.36 5.69
C VAL A 97 -13.52 1.37 6.88
N VAL A 98 -12.45 2.19 6.82
CA VAL A 98 -11.35 2.04 7.79
C VAL A 98 -11.66 2.59 9.18
N THR A 99 -12.61 3.52 9.30
CA THR A 99 -13.05 4.00 10.63
C THR A 99 -13.76 2.91 11.43
N ARG A 100 -14.57 2.08 10.78
CA ARG A 100 -15.22 0.92 11.39
C ARG A 100 -14.20 -0.20 11.66
N PHE A 101 -13.29 -0.43 10.73
CA PHE A 101 -12.20 -1.39 10.90
C PHE A 101 -11.31 -1.03 12.09
N TRP A 102 -10.94 0.24 12.22
CA TRP A 102 -10.19 0.73 13.37
C TRP A 102 -10.90 0.42 14.70
N SER A 103 -12.22 0.71 14.76
CA SER A 103 -13.01 0.51 15.97
C SER A 103 -13.02 -0.95 16.44
N VAL A 104 -13.36 -1.88 15.55
CA VAL A 104 -13.38 -3.32 15.91
C VAL A 104 -12.00 -3.83 16.30
N CYS A 105 -10.96 -3.37 15.61
CA CYS A 105 -9.58 -3.74 15.95
C CYS A 105 -9.11 -3.13 17.28
N HIS A 106 -9.60 -1.92 17.63
CA HIS A 106 -9.32 -1.28 18.92
C HIS A 106 -9.92 -2.08 20.07
N VAL A 107 -11.21 -2.41 19.99
CA VAL A 107 -11.93 -3.16 21.04
C VAL A 107 -11.32 -4.54 21.27
N HIS A 108 -10.94 -5.25 20.20
CA HIS A 108 -10.43 -6.61 20.28
C HIS A 108 -8.90 -6.71 20.37
N GLY A 109 -8.17 -5.59 20.26
CA GLY A 109 -6.70 -5.58 20.24
C GLY A 109 -6.10 -6.24 18.99
N PHE A 110 -6.84 -6.31 17.86
CA PHE A 110 -6.31 -6.90 16.63
C PHE A 110 -5.23 -6.01 16.01
N VAL A 111 -4.12 -6.60 15.65
CA VAL A 111 -2.97 -5.93 15.03
C VAL A 111 -3.01 -6.06 13.50
N THR A 112 -3.76 -7.03 12.99
CA THR A 112 -3.80 -7.37 11.56
C THR A 112 -5.23 -7.66 11.08
N PRO A 113 -5.52 -7.47 9.76
CA PRO A 113 -6.81 -7.84 9.19
C PRO A 113 -7.10 -9.34 9.24
N SER A 114 -6.08 -10.20 9.32
CA SER A 114 -6.26 -11.65 9.42
C SER A 114 -6.93 -12.05 10.74
N GLU A 115 -6.59 -11.37 11.85
CA GLU A 115 -7.22 -11.58 13.16
C GLU A 115 -8.70 -11.17 13.13
N PHE A 116 -9.00 -10.03 12.50
CA PHE A 116 -10.39 -9.59 12.31
C PHE A 116 -11.21 -10.63 11.53
N VAL A 117 -10.72 -11.08 10.37
CA VAL A 117 -11.43 -12.06 9.53
C VAL A 117 -11.62 -13.38 10.27
N ARG A 118 -10.61 -13.83 11.02
CA ARG A 118 -10.72 -15.00 11.88
C ARG A 118 -11.82 -14.84 12.94
N ALA A 119 -11.88 -13.71 13.62
CA ALA A 119 -12.89 -13.44 14.64
C ALA A 119 -14.29 -13.31 14.05
N ARG A 120 -14.42 -12.64 12.91
CA ARG A 120 -15.68 -12.37 12.22
C ARG A 120 -16.34 -13.64 11.68
N PHE A 121 -15.55 -14.53 11.07
CA PHE A 121 -16.06 -15.73 10.38
C PHE A 121 -15.73 -17.04 11.12
N GLY A 122 -15.13 -16.99 12.29
CA GLY A 122 -14.77 -18.17 13.07
C GLY A 122 -13.87 -19.17 12.32
N SER A 123 -13.02 -18.69 11.42
CA SER A 123 -12.22 -19.54 10.53
C SER A 123 -10.73 -19.19 10.57
N ARG A 124 -9.92 -20.10 11.12
CA ARG A 124 -8.45 -19.98 11.09
C ARG A 124 -7.93 -19.94 9.65
N GLY A 125 -8.40 -20.87 8.81
CA GLY A 125 -7.95 -20.98 7.42
C GLY A 125 -8.22 -19.73 6.61
N LEU A 126 -9.41 -19.11 6.78
CA LEU A 126 -9.74 -17.87 6.09
C LEU A 126 -8.86 -16.70 6.56
N GLY A 127 -8.63 -16.57 7.87
CA GLY A 127 -7.70 -15.58 8.43
C GLY A 127 -6.28 -15.76 7.89
N THR A 128 -5.80 -17.02 7.83
CA THR A 128 -4.48 -17.35 7.27
C THR A 128 -4.40 -17.04 5.78
N SER A 129 -5.47 -17.29 5.00
CA SER A 129 -5.50 -16.92 3.58
C SER A 129 -5.33 -15.41 3.40
N VAL A 130 -6.00 -14.59 4.22
CA VAL A 130 -5.83 -13.13 4.22
C VAL A 130 -4.38 -12.74 4.57
N ALA A 131 -3.76 -13.42 5.54
CA ALA A 131 -2.37 -13.16 5.91
C ALA A 131 -1.41 -13.48 4.75
N VAL A 132 -1.54 -14.66 4.13
CA VAL A 132 -0.70 -15.10 3.01
C VAL A 132 -0.85 -14.15 1.81
N LEU A 133 -2.09 -13.82 1.42
CA LEU A 133 -2.34 -12.91 0.30
C LEU A 133 -1.78 -11.51 0.57
N GLY A 134 -1.91 -11.02 1.81
CA GLY A 134 -1.33 -9.73 2.20
C GLY A 134 0.20 -9.71 2.11
N ILE A 135 0.87 -10.78 2.54
CA ILE A 135 2.33 -10.91 2.44
C ILE A 135 2.77 -10.96 0.98
N VAL A 136 2.15 -11.83 0.18
CA VAL A 136 2.50 -12.02 -1.24
C VAL A 136 2.25 -10.75 -2.04
N ALA A 137 1.11 -10.09 -1.85
CA ALA A 137 0.77 -8.85 -2.56
C ALA A 137 1.71 -7.68 -2.23
N THR A 138 2.28 -7.66 -1.03
CA THR A 138 3.18 -6.59 -0.59
C THR A 138 4.57 -6.69 -1.22
N MET A 139 5.05 -7.89 -1.58
CA MET A 139 6.39 -8.08 -2.13
C MET A 139 6.62 -7.34 -3.46
N PRO A 140 5.74 -7.43 -4.49
CA PRO A 140 5.90 -6.65 -5.72
C PRO A 140 5.87 -5.14 -5.46
N TYR A 141 5.11 -4.68 -4.48
CA TYR A 141 5.05 -3.26 -4.16
C TYR A 141 6.32 -2.76 -3.46
N ILE A 142 6.96 -3.57 -2.60
CA ILE A 142 8.30 -3.27 -2.07
C ILE A 142 9.33 -3.27 -3.22
N ALA A 143 9.22 -4.19 -4.17
CA ALA A 143 10.09 -4.25 -5.35
C ALA A 143 10.04 -2.96 -6.17
N LEU A 144 8.85 -2.38 -6.36
CA LEU A 144 8.69 -1.08 -7.02
C LEU A 144 9.48 0.04 -6.29
N GLN A 145 9.51 0.04 -4.96
CA GLN A 145 10.29 1.02 -4.19
C GLN A 145 11.79 0.89 -4.49
N LEU A 146 12.28 -0.33 -4.60
CA LEU A 146 13.69 -0.60 -4.93
C LEU A 146 14.05 -0.11 -6.34
N LEU A 147 13.17 -0.32 -7.33
CA LEU A 147 13.37 0.18 -8.70
C LEU A 147 13.45 1.71 -8.73
N GLY A 148 12.70 2.42 -7.88
CA GLY A 148 12.79 3.86 -7.76
C GLY A 148 14.16 4.34 -7.24
N ILE A 149 14.72 3.66 -6.24
CA ILE A 149 16.06 3.95 -5.72
C ILE A 149 17.14 3.63 -6.78
N GLU A 150 17.00 2.49 -7.46
CA GLU A 150 17.93 2.07 -8.52
C GLU A 150 17.98 3.10 -9.65
N ALA A 151 16.82 3.63 -10.08
CA ALA A 151 16.75 4.65 -11.12
C ALA A 151 17.54 5.92 -10.76
N VAL A 152 17.47 6.37 -9.51
CA VAL A 152 18.25 7.52 -9.02
C VAL A 152 19.75 7.21 -9.04
N PHE A 153 20.16 6.04 -8.56
CA PHE A 153 21.56 5.65 -8.56
C PHE A 153 22.13 5.55 -9.98
N GLU A 154 21.34 5.01 -10.92
CA GLU A 154 21.75 4.92 -12.33
C GLU A 154 21.97 6.31 -12.96
N VAL A 155 21.08 7.28 -12.68
CA VAL A 155 21.23 8.67 -13.15
C VAL A 155 22.46 9.35 -12.54
N MET A 156 22.76 9.10 -11.27
CA MET A 156 23.97 9.60 -10.61
C MET A 156 25.26 8.90 -11.08
N GLY A 157 25.16 7.88 -11.97
CA GLY A 157 26.30 7.12 -12.48
C GLY A 157 26.87 6.11 -11.50
N LEU A 158 26.11 5.72 -10.47
CA LEU A 158 26.52 4.69 -9.54
C LEU A 158 26.31 3.29 -10.15
N PRO A 159 27.20 2.32 -9.86
CA PRO A 159 27.06 0.95 -10.37
C PRO A 159 25.82 0.27 -9.80
N LYS A 160 25.22 -0.60 -10.62
CA LYS A 160 24.08 -1.42 -10.18
C LYS A 160 24.53 -2.40 -9.08
N GLY A 161 23.67 -2.62 -8.11
CA GLY A 161 23.80 -3.67 -7.10
C GLY A 161 24.25 -3.20 -5.74
N TRP A 162 25.55 -2.91 -5.49
CA TRP A 162 26.01 -2.65 -4.13
C TRP A 162 25.45 -1.38 -3.47
N PRO A 163 25.20 -0.22 -4.18
CA PRO A 163 24.59 0.94 -3.54
C PRO A 163 23.15 0.65 -3.08
N LEU A 164 22.39 -0.09 -3.90
CA LEU A 164 21.05 -0.52 -3.57
C LEU A 164 21.05 -1.47 -2.35
N THR A 165 22.01 -2.40 -2.31
CA THR A 165 22.17 -3.33 -1.17
C THR A 165 22.47 -2.58 0.12
N ILE A 166 23.33 -1.53 0.09
CA ILE A 166 23.62 -0.70 1.25
C ILE A 166 22.37 0.07 1.70
N ALA A 167 21.69 0.76 0.79
CA ALA A 167 20.46 1.49 1.11
C ALA A 167 19.42 0.58 1.76
N PHE A 168 19.29 -0.63 1.23
CA PHE A 168 18.39 -1.64 1.74
C PHE A 168 18.80 -2.21 3.09
N GLY A 169 20.11 -2.45 3.30
CA GLY A 169 20.67 -2.85 4.59
C GLY A 169 20.43 -1.80 5.67
N VAL A 170 20.62 -0.53 5.34
CA VAL A 170 20.33 0.60 6.23
C VAL A 170 18.85 0.64 6.59
N LEU A 171 17.96 0.51 5.60
CA LEU A 171 16.51 0.42 5.80
C LEU A 171 16.15 -0.74 6.74
N ALA A 172 16.75 -1.90 6.53
CA ALA A 172 16.51 -3.08 7.34
C ALA A 172 16.92 -2.86 8.80
N LEU A 173 18.10 -2.28 9.03
CA LEU A 173 18.64 -2.03 10.37
C LEU A 173 17.83 -1.01 11.17
N TYR A 174 17.48 0.15 10.58
CA TYR A 174 16.71 1.12 11.34
C TYR A 174 15.29 0.64 11.61
N THR A 175 14.65 -0.07 10.66
CA THR A 175 13.32 -0.65 10.83
C THR A 175 13.31 -1.69 11.97
N PHE A 176 14.33 -2.56 12.01
CA PHE A 176 14.48 -3.56 13.06
C PHE A 176 14.52 -2.93 14.46
N ASN A 177 15.20 -1.78 14.60
CA ASN A 177 15.36 -1.11 15.88
C ASN A 177 14.15 -0.24 16.28
N SER A 178 13.62 0.54 15.35
CA SER A 178 12.62 1.58 15.63
C SER A 178 11.17 1.13 15.42
N GLY A 179 10.94 0.00 14.70
CA GLY A 179 9.59 -0.41 14.29
C GLY A 179 8.90 0.69 13.48
N LEU A 180 7.58 0.82 13.64
CA LEU A 180 6.78 1.80 12.89
C LEU A 180 7.07 3.26 13.26
N ARG A 181 7.66 3.52 14.44
CA ARG A 181 8.03 4.89 14.85
C ARG A 181 9.08 5.52 13.95
N GLY A 182 10.02 4.71 13.42
CA GLY A 182 11.02 5.16 12.46
C GLY A 182 10.40 5.76 11.21
N PRO A 183 9.69 4.95 10.41
CA PRO A 183 8.99 5.43 9.24
C PRO A 183 8.04 6.61 9.53
N ALA A 184 7.33 6.61 10.67
CA ALA A 184 6.40 7.66 11.04
C ALA A 184 7.07 9.03 11.26
N LEU A 185 8.26 9.09 11.84
CA LEU A 185 9.00 10.35 11.96
C LEU A 185 9.68 10.75 10.65
N VAL A 186 10.24 9.79 9.94
CA VAL A 186 10.89 10.03 8.64
C VAL A 186 9.88 10.55 7.61
N SER A 187 8.61 10.12 7.68
CA SER A 187 7.58 10.57 6.75
C SER A 187 7.34 12.09 6.78
N ILE A 188 7.59 12.76 7.90
CA ILE A 188 7.48 14.23 8.02
C ILE A 188 8.50 14.93 7.10
N ILE A 189 9.77 14.49 7.14
CA ILE A 189 10.81 15.05 6.26
C ILE A 189 10.56 14.62 4.81
N LYS A 190 10.16 13.38 4.60
CA LYS A 190 9.80 12.86 3.29
C LYS A 190 8.78 13.76 2.61
N ASP A 191 7.69 14.13 3.28
CA ASP A 191 6.64 14.94 2.69
C ASP A 191 7.10 16.38 2.42
N ALA A 192 8.00 16.93 3.25
CA ALA A 192 8.65 18.20 2.93
C ALA A 192 9.49 18.11 1.64
N LEU A 193 10.18 16.99 1.43
CA LEU A 193 10.93 16.74 0.18
C LEU A 193 9.99 16.50 -1.02
N VAL A 194 8.82 15.87 -0.82
CA VAL A 194 7.78 15.75 -1.85
C VAL A 194 7.32 17.15 -2.31
N LEU A 195 6.99 18.02 -1.36
CA LEU A 195 6.59 19.40 -1.67
C LEU A 195 7.70 20.19 -2.36
N TRP A 196 8.97 19.94 -1.98
CA TRP A 196 10.11 20.51 -2.70
C TRP A 196 10.15 20.04 -4.17
N ALA A 197 9.97 18.76 -4.44
CA ALA A 197 9.95 18.25 -5.80
C ALA A 197 8.78 18.81 -6.63
N VAL A 198 7.59 18.96 -6.01
CA VAL A 198 6.45 19.65 -6.64
C VAL A 198 6.80 21.09 -7.01
N LEU A 199 7.41 21.83 -6.09
CA LEU A 199 7.86 23.20 -6.32
C LEU A 199 8.91 23.24 -7.44
N ALA A 200 9.84 22.29 -7.47
CA ALA A 200 10.84 22.19 -8.54
C ALA A 200 10.18 22.00 -9.92
N VAL A 201 9.18 21.11 -10.04
CA VAL A 201 8.43 20.96 -11.30
C VAL A 201 7.78 22.29 -11.72
N LEU A 202 7.09 22.96 -10.78
CA LEU A 202 6.40 24.23 -11.08
C LEU A 202 7.39 25.33 -11.53
N ILE A 203 8.54 25.43 -10.87
CA ILE A 203 9.58 26.42 -11.21
C ILE A 203 10.21 26.09 -12.56
N ILE A 204 10.64 24.85 -12.79
CA ILE A 204 11.31 24.46 -14.04
C ILE A 204 10.37 24.66 -15.22
N VAL A 205 9.14 24.17 -15.10
CA VAL A 205 8.15 24.32 -16.18
C VAL A 205 7.79 25.78 -16.43
N GLY A 206 7.52 26.55 -15.36
CA GLY A 206 7.07 27.93 -15.48
C GLY A 206 8.17 28.90 -15.94
N MET A 207 9.42 28.67 -15.53
CA MET A 207 10.52 29.63 -15.76
C MET A 207 11.48 29.17 -16.87
N SER A 208 11.86 27.91 -16.92
CA SER A 208 12.93 27.42 -17.81
C SER A 208 12.40 26.88 -19.14
N LEU A 209 11.21 26.29 -19.13
CA LEU A 209 10.59 25.73 -20.34
C LEU A 209 9.61 26.71 -21.02
N GLY A 210 9.47 27.88 -20.46
CA GLY A 210 8.85 29.04 -21.09
C GLY A 210 7.33 29.09 -21.13
N GLN A 211 6.61 27.98 -21.12
CA GLN A 211 5.13 27.97 -21.04
C GLN A 211 4.54 26.55 -20.92
N TRP A 212 3.51 26.40 -20.12
CA TRP A 212 2.72 25.17 -19.99
C TRP A 212 2.14 24.68 -21.32
N GLU A 213 1.72 25.61 -22.20
CA GLU A 213 1.19 25.29 -23.53
C GLU A 213 2.21 24.54 -24.39
N GLY A 214 3.49 24.93 -24.34
CA GLY A 214 4.56 24.28 -25.09
C GLY A 214 4.74 22.80 -24.72
N ILE A 215 4.63 22.46 -23.44
CA ILE A 215 4.77 21.10 -22.96
C ILE A 215 3.67 20.19 -23.55
N PHE A 216 2.41 20.64 -23.49
CA PHE A 216 1.30 19.87 -24.04
C PHE A 216 1.35 19.75 -25.55
N ARG A 217 1.78 20.83 -26.25
CA ARG A 217 1.93 20.81 -27.70
C ARG A 217 2.99 19.79 -28.13
N VAL A 218 4.18 19.81 -27.53
CA VAL A 218 5.26 18.86 -27.85
C VAL A 218 4.87 17.43 -27.48
N ALA A 219 4.18 17.23 -26.34
CA ALA A 219 3.65 15.92 -25.98
C ALA A 219 2.66 15.41 -27.03
N GLN A 220 1.73 16.27 -27.50
CA GLN A 220 0.78 15.92 -28.56
C GLN A 220 1.49 15.53 -29.86
N GLU A 221 2.50 16.30 -30.29
CA GLU A 221 3.28 16.02 -31.49
C GLU A 221 4.02 14.66 -31.37
N LYS A 222 4.64 14.39 -30.22
CA LYS A 222 5.36 13.12 -29.98
C LYS A 222 4.44 11.91 -29.95
N TYR A 223 3.29 12.02 -29.28
CA TYR A 223 2.32 10.92 -29.26
C TYR A 223 1.67 10.70 -30.63
N ALA A 224 1.38 11.77 -31.39
CA ALA A 224 0.86 11.64 -32.75
C ALA A 224 1.85 10.97 -33.71
N ALA A 225 3.16 11.13 -33.46
CA ALA A 225 4.22 10.48 -34.22
C ALA A 225 4.56 9.05 -33.69
N SER A 226 4.00 8.65 -32.56
CA SER A 226 4.20 7.31 -31.99
C SER A 226 3.54 6.25 -32.86
N PRO A 227 4.21 5.13 -33.13
CA PRO A 227 3.59 3.99 -33.79
C PRO A 227 2.51 3.30 -32.92
N ARG A 228 2.45 3.65 -31.64
CA ARG A 228 1.44 3.16 -30.69
C ARG A 228 0.18 4.02 -30.80
N THR A 229 -0.91 3.41 -31.21
CA THR A 229 -2.21 4.08 -31.37
C THR A 229 -2.88 4.47 -30.04
N ASP A 230 -2.31 4.03 -28.92
CA ASP A 230 -2.85 4.23 -27.58
C ASP A 230 -2.26 5.48 -26.90
N ASP A 231 -1.16 6.02 -27.42
CA ASP A 231 -0.48 7.18 -26.88
C ASP A 231 -1.21 8.48 -27.27
N GLY A 232 -1.42 9.41 -26.32
CA GLY A 232 -2.04 10.69 -26.60
C GLY A 232 -2.28 11.55 -25.37
N LEU A 233 -2.66 12.81 -25.58
CA LEU A 233 -3.12 13.72 -24.52
C LEU A 233 -4.56 13.42 -24.09
N LEU A 234 -5.36 12.83 -24.98
CA LEU A 234 -6.72 12.39 -24.71
C LEU A 234 -6.78 10.88 -24.71
N LEU A 235 -7.60 10.36 -23.83
CA LEU A 235 -7.80 8.93 -23.69
C LEU A 235 -8.50 8.36 -24.94
N ALA A 236 -7.87 7.43 -25.63
CA ALA A 236 -8.46 6.75 -26.77
C ALA A 236 -9.67 5.92 -26.33
N SER A 237 -10.68 5.79 -27.22
CA SER A 237 -11.92 5.08 -26.89
C SER A 237 -11.70 3.63 -26.45
N HIS A 238 -10.76 2.93 -27.06
CA HIS A 238 -10.41 1.55 -26.70
C HIS A 238 -9.62 1.45 -25.37
N SER A 239 -8.99 2.53 -24.89
CA SER A 239 -8.28 2.58 -23.61
C SER A 239 -9.18 2.92 -22.42
N GLN A 240 -10.40 3.43 -22.67
CA GLN A 240 -11.32 3.87 -21.61
C GLN A 240 -11.69 2.76 -20.63
N LEU A 241 -11.96 1.55 -21.13
CA LEU A 241 -12.32 0.42 -20.28
C LEU A 241 -11.18 0.04 -19.34
N ASN A 242 -9.96 -0.02 -19.86
CA ASN A 242 -8.78 -0.29 -19.02
C ASN A 242 -8.58 0.81 -17.98
N TYR A 243 -8.66 2.07 -18.38
CA TYR A 243 -8.50 3.22 -17.48
C TYR A 243 -9.49 3.17 -16.30
N VAL A 244 -10.79 2.98 -16.59
CA VAL A 244 -11.82 2.93 -15.55
C VAL A 244 -11.61 1.72 -14.64
N THR A 245 -11.32 0.55 -15.21
CA THR A 245 -11.14 -0.68 -14.43
C THR A 245 -9.85 -0.69 -13.61
N VAL A 246 -8.75 -0.09 -14.11
CA VAL A 246 -7.52 0.11 -13.34
C VAL A 246 -7.75 1.12 -12.20
N ALA A 247 -8.42 2.25 -12.47
CA ALA A 247 -8.71 3.24 -11.43
C ALA A 247 -9.60 2.66 -10.33
N LEU A 248 -10.69 1.99 -10.69
CA LEU A 248 -11.57 1.35 -9.72
C LEU A 248 -10.86 0.23 -8.94
N GLY A 249 -10.14 -0.65 -9.64
CA GLY A 249 -9.41 -1.75 -9.02
C GLY A 249 -8.30 -1.25 -8.09
N SER A 250 -7.57 -0.21 -8.48
CA SER A 250 -6.55 0.40 -7.62
C SER A 250 -7.17 1.03 -6.36
N ALA A 251 -8.34 1.67 -6.48
CA ALA A 251 -9.08 2.18 -5.33
C ALA A 251 -9.52 1.06 -4.38
N LEU A 252 -10.03 -0.05 -4.91
CA LEU A 252 -10.43 -1.22 -4.14
C LEU A 252 -9.25 -1.96 -3.49
N ALA A 253 -8.08 -1.94 -4.13
CA ALA A 253 -6.88 -2.58 -3.62
C ALA A 253 -6.20 -1.77 -2.50
N LEU A 254 -6.13 -0.43 -2.63
CA LEU A 254 -5.29 0.41 -1.77
C LEU A 254 -5.59 0.22 -0.28
N PHE A 255 -6.87 0.25 0.12
CA PHE A 255 -7.22 0.13 1.52
C PHE A 255 -7.17 -1.30 2.08
N LEU A 256 -6.97 -2.29 1.23
CA LEU A 256 -6.77 -3.69 1.65
C LEU A 256 -5.30 -4.03 1.85
N TYR A 257 -4.39 -3.23 1.29
CA TYR A 257 -2.98 -3.47 1.50
C TYR A 257 -2.61 -3.41 2.99
N PRO A 258 -1.82 -4.37 3.49
CA PRO A 258 -1.51 -4.48 4.92
C PRO A 258 -0.86 -3.24 5.51
N HIS A 259 -0.04 -2.52 4.73
CA HIS A 259 0.65 -1.31 5.18
C HIS A 259 -0.31 -0.15 5.41
N THR A 260 -1.30 0.05 4.52
CA THR A 260 -2.35 1.05 4.71
C THR A 260 -3.17 0.76 5.96
N LEU A 261 -3.58 -0.50 6.16
CA LEU A 261 -4.29 -0.90 7.37
C LEU A 261 -3.42 -0.76 8.64
N THR A 262 -2.11 -1.03 8.55
CA THR A 262 -1.17 -0.80 9.66
C THR A 262 -1.09 0.68 10.02
N ALA A 263 -1.00 1.58 9.03
CA ALA A 263 -1.00 3.03 9.27
C ALA A 263 -2.33 3.50 9.90
N VAL A 264 -3.47 2.94 9.46
CA VAL A 264 -4.79 3.18 10.06
C VAL A 264 -4.82 2.74 11.52
N LEU A 265 -4.39 1.51 11.83
CA LEU A 265 -4.41 0.96 13.19
C LEU A 265 -3.44 1.65 14.16
N ALA A 266 -2.42 2.33 13.63
CA ALA A 266 -1.48 3.12 14.42
C ALA A 266 -2.07 4.47 14.90
N ALA A 267 -3.17 4.93 14.31
CA ALA A 267 -3.85 6.15 14.70
C ALA A 267 -4.46 6.03 16.10
N ARG A 268 -4.43 7.14 16.86
CA ARG A 268 -4.88 7.19 18.24
C ARG A 268 -6.39 6.96 18.38
N ASN A 269 -7.19 7.57 17.51
CA ASN A 269 -8.66 7.51 17.58
C ASN A 269 -9.32 7.73 16.22
N ARG A 270 -10.63 7.48 16.15
CA ARG A 270 -11.47 7.68 14.96
C ARG A 270 -11.47 9.13 14.46
N GLY A 271 -11.49 10.08 15.39
CA GLY A 271 -11.45 11.52 15.07
C GLY A 271 -10.19 11.90 14.30
N THR A 272 -9.02 11.35 14.69
CA THR A 272 -7.76 11.50 13.98
C THR A 272 -7.86 10.96 12.56
N LEU A 273 -8.40 9.75 12.37
CA LEU A 273 -8.57 9.16 11.05
C LEU A 273 -9.49 10.01 10.15
N ARG A 274 -10.68 10.38 10.66
CA ARG A 274 -11.67 11.17 9.90
C ARG A 274 -11.11 12.51 9.43
N ARG A 275 -10.39 13.23 10.30
CA ARG A 275 -9.78 14.51 9.95
C ARG A 275 -8.73 14.35 8.86
N ASN A 276 -7.87 13.34 8.97
CA ASN A 276 -6.82 13.10 7.99
C ASN A 276 -7.39 12.65 6.65
N LEU A 277 -8.36 11.72 6.63
CA LEU A 277 -9.01 11.27 5.41
C LEU A 277 -9.79 12.37 4.69
N ALA A 278 -10.29 13.38 5.42
CA ALA A 278 -10.94 14.55 4.82
C ALA A 278 -9.95 15.51 4.16
N VAL A 279 -8.70 15.58 4.63
CA VAL A 279 -7.67 16.50 4.11
C VAL A 279 -6.80 15.86 3.03
N LEU A 280 -6.55 14.55 3.11
CA LEU A 280 -5.69 13.81 2.17
C LEU A 280 -6.07 13.98 0.68
N PRO A 281 -7.36 14.10 0.27
CA PRO A 281 -7.70 14.37 -1.13
C PRO A 281 -7.01 15.61 -1.70
N LEU A 282 -6.83 16.66 -0.88
CA LEU A 282 -6.13 17.87 -1.30
C LEU A 282 -4.66 17.59 -1.62
N TYR A 283 -4.04 16.63 -0.91
CA TYR A 283 -2.67 16.22 -1.16
C TYR A 283 -2.51 15.50 -2.51
N THR A 284 -3.60 14.98 -3.10
CA THR A 284 -3.59 14.36 -4.45
C THR A 284 -3.19 15.36 -5.55
N LEU A 285 -3.37 16.66 -5.34
CA LEU A 285 -2.90 17.68 -6.27
C LEU A 285 -1.38 17.62 -6.46
N THR A 286 -0.62 17.26 -5.42
CA THR A 286 0.84 17.11 -5.53
C THR A 286 1.23 16.01 -6.51
N LEU A 287 0.49 14.91 -6.52
CA LEU A 287 0.68 13.84 -7.49
C LEU A 287 0.40 14.34 -8.91
N GLY A 288 -0.72 15.04 -9.11
CA GLY A 288 -1.07 15.61 -10.42
C GLY A 288 0.05 16.50 -10.97
N VAL A 289 0.66 17.34 -10.14
CA VAL A 289 1.79 18.19 -10.57
C VAL A 289 3.04 17.34 -10.89
N LEU A 290 3.38 16.37 -10.07
CA LEU A 290 4.55 15.51 -10.32
C LEU A 290 4.40 14.67 -11.60
N MET A 291 3.18 14.30 -11.97
CA MET A 291 2.91 13.57 -13.21
C MET A 291 3.25 14.42 -14.47
N LEU A 292 3.11 15.75 -14.38
CA LEU A 292 3.48 16.65 -15.48
C LEU A 292 4.98 16.63 -15.79
N ALA A 293 5.82 16.14 -14.86
CA ALA A 293 7.24 15.91 -15.13
C ALA A 293 7.45 14.90 -16.28
N GLY A 294 6.52 13.98 -16.51
CA GLY A 294 6.54 13.08 -17.67
C GLY A 294 6.41 13.83 -19.00
N PHE A 295 5.48 14.78 -19.09
CA PHE A 295 5.36 15.64 -20.28
C PHE A 295 6.53 16.63 -20.41
N ALA A 296 7.02 17.15 -19.27
CA ALA A 296 8.19 18.02 -19.26
C ALA A 296 9.46 17.32 -19.75
N ALA A 297 9.63 16.04 -19.40
CA ALA A 297 10.72 15.22 -19.92
C ALA A 297 10.60 14.98 -21.43
N LEU A 298 9.37 14.80 -21.95
CA LEU A 298 9.13 14.75 -23.40
C LEU A 298 9.51 16.08 -24.09
N TYR A 299 9.13 17.20 -23.50
CA TYR A 299 9.45 18.53 -24.01
C TYR A 299 10.95 18.77 -24.07
N SER A 300 11.67 18.46 -23.01
CA SER A 300 13.12 18.62 -22.92
C SER A 300 13.90 17.61 -23.78
N GLY A 301 13.24 16.60 -24.33
CA GLY A 301 13.91 15.53 -25.09
C GLY A 301 14.75 14.58 -24.24
N THR A 302 14.53 14.59 -22.91
CA THR A 302 15.26 13.71 -21.97
C THR A 302 15.08 12.24 -22.34
N GLN A 303 16.18 11.50 -22.37
CA GLN A 303 16.20 10.09 -22.72
C GLN A 303 16.44 9.21 -21.49
N ALA A 304 15.96 7.96 -21.56
CA ALA A 304 16.22 6.96 -20.55
C ALA A 304 17.71 6.63 -20.44
N VAL A 305 18.29 6.68 -19.26
CA VAL A 305 19.67 6.27 -19.00
C VAL A 305 19.76 4.74 -19.06
N GLY A 306 20.71 4.21 -19.79
CA GLY A 306 20.93 2.76 -19.91
C GLY A 306 19.74 1.97 -20.47
N GLY A 307 18.78 2.62 -21.16
CA GLY A 307 17.56 2.00 -21.65
C GLY A 307 16.50 1.70 -20.59
N ASN A 308 16.74 2.14 -19.35
CA ASN A 308 15.80 1.98 -18.23
C ASN A 308 14.81 3.14 -18.20
N SER A 309 13.57 2.91 -18.59
CA SER A 309 12.53 3.95 -18.64
C SER A 309 12.27 4.64 -17.28
N ASN A 310 12.50 3.94 -16.16
CA ASN A 310 12.34 4.52 -14.83
C ASN A 310 13.31 5.66 -14.53
N THR A 311 14.40 5.79 -15.30
CA THR A 311 15.39 6.86 -15.12
C THR A 311 14.98 8.18 -15.77
N VAL A 312 13.97 8.21 -16.64
CA VAL A 312 13.60 9.41 -17.43
C VAL A 312 13.31 10.61 -16.55
N VAL A 313 12.46 10.45 -15.54
CA VAL A 313 12.07 11.57 -14.68
C VAL A 313 13.19 12.01 -13.74
N PRO A 314 13.91 11.11 -13.04
CA PRO A 314 15.13 11.49 -12.35
C PRO A 314 16.17 12.18 -13.26
N ALA A 315 16.40 11.69 -14.47
CA ALA A 315 17.32 12.32 -15.44
C ALA A 315 16.85 13.73 -15.82
N TRP A 316 15.56 13.90 -16.08
CA TRP A 316 14.97 15.22 -16.36
C TRP A 316 15.26 16.23 -15.25
N PHE A 317 15.09 15.86 -13.97
CA PHE A 317 15.46 16.72 -12.86
C PHE A 317 16.96 17.02 -12.83
N GLY A 318 17.80 16.01 -13.11
CA GLY A 318 19.25 16.17 -13.16
C GLY A 318 19.74 17.12 -14.24
N GLU A 319 19.07 17.16 -15.39
CA GLU A 319 19.41 17.97 -16.54
C GLU A 319 18.82 19.41 -16.47
N ASN A 320 17.65 19.58 -15.84
CA ASN A 320 16.89 20.83 -15.88
C ASN A 320 16.85 21.58 -14.53
N SER A 321 17.60 21.12 -13.51
CA SER A 321 17.69 21.77 -12.21
C SER A 321 19.14 22.10 -11.84
N PRO A 322 19.39 23.12 -11.01
CA PRO A 322 20.69 23.27 -10.39
C PRO A 322 21.11 22.00 -9.65
N PRO A 323 22.39 21.60 -9.66
CA PRO A 323 22.83 20.31 -9.15
C PRO A 323 22.42 20.02 -7.69
N TRP A 324 22.44 21.04 -6.82
CA TRP A 324 21.98 20.89 -5.44
C TRP A 324 20.46 20.63 -5.35
N ALA A 325 19.66 21.24 -6.22
CA ALA A 325 18.22 21.08 -6.24
C ALA A 325 17.83 19.68 -6.78
N ALA A 326 18.51 19.22 -7.82
CA ALA A 326 18.39 17.85 -8.32
C ALA A 326 18.76 16.82 -7.23
N GLY A 327 19.84 17.07 -6.49
CA GLY A 327 20.26 16.22 -5.36
C GLY A 327 19.19 16.10 -4.26
N LEU A 328 18.44 17.19 -3.97
CA LEU A 328 17.30 17.17 -3.05
C LEU A 328 16.14 16.32 -3.61
N VAL A 329 15.85 16.42 -4.91
CA VAL A 329 14.81 15.57 -5.53
C VAL A 329 15.23 14.10 -5.52
N PHE A 330 16.49 13.79 -5.79
CA PHE A 330 17.01 12.43 -5.70
C PHE A 330 16.89 11.89 -4.27
N ALA A 331 17.19 12.71 -3.26
CA ALA A 331 16.96 12.35 -1.86
C ALA A 331 15.47 12.16 -1.55
N ALA A 332 14.58 12.99 -2.14
CA ALA A 332 13.13 12.83 -2.03
C ALA A 332 12.67 11.46 -2.57
N ILE A 333 13.18 11.03 -3.72
CA ILE A 333 12.89 9.72 -4.31
C ILE A 333 13.42 8.60 -3.41
N GLY A 334 14.67 8.69 -2.96
CA GLY A 334 15.29 7.68 -2.10
C GLY A 334 14.58 7.50 -0.75
N VAL A 335 14.34 8.61 -0.04
CA VAL A 335 13.60 8.62 1.24
C VAL A 335 12.14 8.24 1.01
N GLY A 336 11.53 8.74 -0.09
CA GLY A 336 10.18 8.42 -0.52
C GLY A 336 9.95 6.92 -0.78
N ALA A 337 10.98 6.21 -1.21
CA ALA A 337 10.94 4.77 -1.38
C ALA A 337 11.16 4.00 -0.06
N MET A 338 12.06 4.50 0.81
CA MET A 338 12.42 3.80 2.05
C MET A 338 11.28 3.75 3.07
N VAL A 339 10.53 4.83 3.25
CA VAL A 339 9.44 4.91 4.25
C VAL A 339 8.37 3.86 3.99
N PRO A 340 7.74 3.79 2.79
CA PRO A 340 6.74 2.79 2.52
C PRO A 340 7.30 1.36 2.52
N ALA A 341 8.52 1.12 2.03
CA ALA A 341 9.14 -0.20 2.09
C ALA A 341 9.33 -0.70 3.54
N ALA A 342 9.62 0.23 4.48
CA ALA A 342 9.66 -0.09 5.90
C ALA A 342 8.27 -0.46 6.44
N ILE A 343 7.24 0.34 6.19
CA ILE A 343 5.86 0.11 6.66
C ILE A 343 5.34 -1.21 6.08
N MET A 344 5.51 -1.43 4.77
CA MET A 344 5.11 -2.64 4.06
C MET A 344 5.73 -3.90 4.67
N SER A 345 7.03 -3.86 4.97
CA SER A 345 7.72 -5.02 5.55
C SER A 345 7.31 -5.30 7.00
N ILE A 346 7.00 -4.25 7.80
CA ILE A 346 6.45 -4.38 9.16
C ILE A 346 5.05 -5.01 9.08
N ALA A 347 4.20 -4.51 8.20
CA ALA A 347 2.83 -4.99 8.03
C ALA A 347 2.77 -6.46 7.61
N ALA A 348 3.61 -6.86 6.63
CA ALA A 348 3.74 -8.24 6.20
C ALA A 348 4.27 -9.15 7.32
N ALA A 349 5.22 -8.65 8.13
CA ALA A 349 5.75 -9.38 9.28
C ALA A 349 4.70 -9.57 10.39
N ASN A 350 3.87 -8.56 10.66
CA ASN A 350 2.75 -8.66 11.61
C ASN A 350 1.75 -9.72 11.14
N LEU A 351 1.41 -9.74 9.83
CA LEU A 351 0.53 -10.76 9.25
C LEU A 351 1.10 -12.16 9.41
N PHE A 352 2.40 -12.36 9.14
CA PHE A 352 3.04 -13.66 9.35
C PHE A 352 2.96 -14.07 10.82
N THR A 353 3.32 -13.17 11.72
CA THR A 353 3.40 -13.47 13.15
C THR A 353 2.03 -13.82 13.73
N ARG A 354 0.99 -13.03 13.42
CA ARG A 354 -0.36 -13.23 13.96
C ARG A 354 -1.19 -14.24 13.17
N GLY A 355 -1.06 -14.27 11.82
CA GLY A 355 -1.88 -15.11 10.95
C GLY A 355 -1.29 -16.50 10.68
N ILE A 356 0.02 -16.71 10.91
CA ILE A 356 0.70 -17.98 10.62
C ILE A 356 1.45 -18.51 11.85
N TYR A 357 2.41 -17.75 12.38
CA TYR A 357 3.30 -18.23 13.44
C TYR A 357 2.53 -18.58 14.71
N ARG A 358 1.74 -17.65 15.22
CA ARG A 358 0.93 -17.85 16.42
C ARG A 358 -0.21 -18.85 16.22
N GLU A 359 -0.72 -18.97 15.00
CA GLU A 359 -1.84 -19.86 14.71
C GLU A 359 -1.45 -21.34 14.63
N TYR A 360 -0.28 -21.63 14.02
CA TYR A 360 0.10 -23.00 13.66
C TYR A 360 1.44 -23.44 14.21
N ILE A 361 2.42 -22.52 14.37
CA ILE A 361 3.79 -22.89 14.76
C ILE A 361 3.93 -22.85 16.27
N ARG A 362 3.51 -21.76 16.91
CA ARG A 362 3.63 -21.58 18.36
C ARG A 362 2.47 -20.78 18.96
N PRO A 363 1.32 -21.43 19.24
CA PRO A 363 0.12 -20.77 19.78
C PRO A 363 0.34 -20.05 21.12
N GLY A 364 1.29 -20.55 21.95
CA GLY A 364 1.68 -19.97 23.23
C GLY A 364 2.84 -18.99 23.19
N ALA A 365 3.16 -18.40 22.02
CA ALA A 365 4.27 -17.46 21.89
C ALA A 365 4.08 -16.23 22.80
N SER A 366 5.17 -15.86 23.52
CA SER A 366 5.17 -14.65 24.34
C SER A 366 5.21 -13.39 23.48
N SER A 367 4.75 -12.25 24.00
CA SER A 367 4.83 -10.94 23.31
C SER A 367 6.23 -10.60 22.81
N ARG A 368 7.26 -10.94 23.59
CA ARG A 368 8.67 -10.72 23.22
C ARG A 368 9.07 -11.59 22.03
N GLU A 369 8.63 -12.84 22.02
CA GLU A 369 8.88 -13.80 20.93
C GLU A 369 8.17 -13.37 19.66
N GLU A 370 6.89 -12.99 19.72
CA GLU A 370 6.14 -12.46 18.59
C GLU A 370 6.85 -11.24 17.96
N THR A 371 7.31 -10.31 18.80
CA THR A 371 8.06 -9.14 18.34
C THR A 371 9.37 -9.53 17.64
N TYR A 372 10.09 -10.49 18.19
CA TYR A 372 11.35 -10.95 17.60
C TYR A 372 11.13 -11.67 16.26
N VAL A 373 10.13 -12.53 16.18
CA VAL A 373 9.72 -13.19 14.93
C VAL A 373 9.33 -12.15 13.87
N SER A 374 8.52 -11.16 14.23
CA SER A 374 8.16 -10.09 13.30
C SER A 374 9.37 -9.31 12.79
N LYS A 375 10.34 -9.02 13.64
CA LYS A 375 11.58 -8.35 13.23
C LYS A 375 12.35 -9.16 12.19
N ILE A 376 12.50 -10.47 12.41
CA ILE A 376 13.19 -11.36 11.46
C ILE A 376 12.40 -11.47 10.15
N VAL A 377 11.10 -11.70 10.23
CA VAL A 377 10.25 -11.81 9.04
C VAL A 377 10.23 -10.52 8.23
N SER A 378 10.26 -9.35 8.88
CA SER A 378 10.40 -8.06 8.18
C SER A 378 11.69 -7.98 7.33
N LEU A 379 12.78 -8.61 7.77
CA LEU A 379 13.99 -8.74 6.96
C LEU A 379 13.77 -9.71 5.79
N THR A 380 13.18 -10.87 6.06
CA THR A 380 12.92 -11.91 5.04
C THR A 380 12.03 -11.40 3.92
N VAL A 381 10.96 -10.65 4.24
CA VAL A 381 10.05 -10.06 3.23
C VAL A 381 10.79 -9.09 2.30
N LYS A 382 11.75 -8.34 2.82
CA LYS A 382 12.58 -7.44 2.01
C LYS A 382 13.44 -8.23 1.01
N PHE A 383 14.02 -9.36 1.41
CA PHE A 383 14.74 -10.25 0.48
C PHE A 383 13.78 -10.88 -0.56
N GLY A 384 12.56 -11.23 -0.15
CA GLY A 384 11.53 -11.70 -1.10
C GLY A 384 11.21 -10.67 -2.19
N ALA A 385 11.22 -9.38 -1.87
CA ALA A 385 11.02 -8.32 -2.85
C ALA A 385 12.17 -8.24 -3.90
N LEU A 386 13.42 -8.51 -3.51
CA LEU A 386 14.52 -8.63 -4.47
C LEU A 386 14.31 -9.80 -5.44
N LEU A 387 13.81 -10.92 -4.95
CA LEU A 387 13.47 -12.05 -5.80
C LEU A 387 12.36 -11.69 -6.80
N VAL A 388 11.37 -10.92 -6.38
CA VAL A 388 10.30 -10.45 -7.27
C VAL A 388 10.84 -9.63 -8.44
N ILE A 389 11.83 -8.76 -8.23
CA ILE A 389 12.47 -7.98 -9.31
C ILE A 389 13.11 -8.93 -10.34
N LEU A 390 13.71 -10.02 -9.91
CA LEU A 390 14.34 -11.00 -10.79
C LEU A 390 13.31 -11.83 -11.58
N LEU A 391 12.13 -12.08 -11.00
CA LEU A 391 11.10 -12.93 -11.60
C LEU A 391 10.10 -12.12 -12.46
N LEU A 392 9.71 -10.93 -12.01
CA LEU A 392 8.71 -10.09 -12.66
C LEU A 392 9.39 -8.91 -13.39
N ASN A 393 9.65 -9.10 -14.67
CA ASN A 393 10.12 -8.02 -15.54
C ASN A 393 8.93 -7.43 -16.32
N THR A 394 8.19 -6.54 -15.67
CA THR A 394 6.96 -5.92 -16.20
C THR A 394 7.23 -4.82 -17.24
N GLN A 395 6.18 -4.38 -17.94
CA GLN A 395 6.27 -3.29 -18.93
C GLN A 395 6.67 -1.97 -18.27
N PHE A 396 5.98 -1.62 -17.19
CA PHE A 396 6.25 -0.46 -16.37
C PHE A 396 6.42 -0.87 -14.91
N ALA A 397 7.19 -0.11 -14.13
CA ALA A 397 7.36 -0.39 -12.70
C ALA A 397 6.02 -0.38 -11.94
N ILE A 398 5.06 0.42 -12.38
CA ILE A 398 3.71 0.49 -11.80
C ILE A 398 2.95 -0.85 -11.85
N ASP A 399 3.24 -1.70 -12.85
CA ASP A 399 2.61 -3.01 -12.97
C ASP A 399 2.91 -3.92 -11.79
N LEU A 400 4.03 -3.74 -11.10
CA LEU A 400 4.33 -4.48 -9.86
C LEU A 400 3.29 -4.21 -8.77
N GLN A 401 2.90 -2.94 -8.60
CA GLN A 401 1.84 -2.58 -7.65
C GLN A 401 0.47 -3.10 -8.12
N LEU A 402 0.18 -3.01 -9.42
CA LEU A 402 -1.09 -3.49 -9.98
C LEU A 402 -1.22 -5.01 -9.89
N ILE A 403 -0.14 -5.77 -10.12
CA ILE A 403 -0.13 -7.24 -9.93
C ILE A 403 -0.36 -7.59 -8.46
N GLY A 404 0.30 -6.88 -7.53
CA GLY A 404 0.00 -6.99 -6.10
C GLY A 404 -1.47 -6.69 -5.79
N GLY A 405 -2.05 -5.69 -6.47
CA GLY A 405 -3.46 -5.33 -6.40
C GLY A 405 -4.40 -6.47 -6.78
N VAL A 406 -4.09 -7.23 -7.84
CA VAL A 406 -4.87 -8.43 -8.23
C VAL A 406 -4.96 -9.44 -7.09
N VAL A 407 -3.84 -9.65 -6.39
CA VAL A 407 -3.76 -10.61 -5.27
C VAL A 407 -4.51 -10.10 -4.04
N ILE A 408 -4.28 -8.85 -3.63
CA ILE A 408 -4.86 -8.33 -2.37
C ILE A 408 -6.36 -8.11 -2.48
N MET A 409 -6.88 -7.75 -3.64
CA MET A 409 -8.33 -7.57 -3.85
C MET A 409 -9.14 -8.84 -3.58
N GLN A 410 -8.52 -10.02 -3.62
CA GLN A 410 -9.21 -11.26 -3.28
C GLN A 410 -9.62 -11.31 -1.81
N THR A 411 -9.05 -10.46 -0.96
CA THR A 411 -9.44 -10.34 0.46
C THR A 411 -10.64 -9.41 0.68
N LEU A 412 -11.07 -8.65 -0.33
CA LEU A 412 -12.14 -7.64 -0.22
C LEU A 412 -13.44 -8.19 0.38
N PRO A 413 -13.98 -9.34 -0.08
CA PRO A 413 -15.24 -9.85 0.48
C PRO A 413 -15.13 -10.17 1.97
N ALA A 414 -14.01 -10.73 2.41
CA ALA A 414 -13.80 -11.09 3.81
C ALA A 414 -13.47 -9.88 4.70
N VAL A 415 -12.64 -8.95 4.22
CA VAL A 415 -12.18 -7.80 5.03
C VAL A 415 -13.17 -6.65 4.94
N ALA A 416 -13.43 -6.12 3.74
CA ALA A 416 -14.22 -4.89 3.58
C ALA A 416 -15.72 -5.15 3.73
N LEU A 417 -16.28 -6.15 3.02
CA LEU A 417 -17.69 -6.47 3.17
C LEU A 417 -17.97 -7.12 4.53
N GLY A 418 -17.02 -7.89 5.09
CA GLY A 418 -17.10 -8.46 6.42
C GLY A 418 -17.33 -7.45 7.54
N ILE A 419 -16.93 -6.17 7.37
CA ILE A 419 -17.21 -5.08 8.33
C ILE A 419 -18.70 -4.76 8.40
N TYR A 420 -19.44 -4.96 7.30
CA TYR A 420 -20.84 -4.56 7.17
C TYR A 420 -21.82 -5.72 7.21
N THR A 421 -21.36 -6.93 6.85
CA THR A 421 -22.23 -8.10 6.79
C THR A 421 -21.51 -9.37 7.20
N ASN A 422 -22.21 -10.28 7.86
CA ASN A 422 -21.80 -11.65 8.13
C ASN A 422 -22.57 -12.65 7.23
N TRP A 423 -23.17 -12.15 6.16
CA TRP A 423 -23.98 -12.98 5.25
C TRP A 423 -23.18 -14.06 4.55
N PHE A 424 -21.90 -13.82 4.26
CA PHE A 424 -21.07 -14.77 3.55
C PHE A 424 -20.66 -15.96 4.43
N HIS A 425 -20.80 -17.17 3.89
CA HIS A 425 -20.31 -18.37 4.54
C HIS A 425 -18.78 -18.47 4.45
N ARG A 426 -18.10 -18.89 5.54
CA ARG A 426 -16.63 -18.97 5.61
C ARG A 426 -15.97 -19.76 4.49
N TRP A 427 -16.56 -20.92 4.09
CA TRP A 427 -16.05 -21.75 3.00
C TRP A 427 -16.33 -21.15 1.62
N ALA A 428 -17.42 -20.43 1.45
CA ALA A 428 -17.73 -19.70 0.22
C ALA A 428 -16.71 -18.59 -0.03
N LEU A 429 -16.33 -17.83 1.02
CA LEU A 429 -15.26 -16.84 0.95
C LEU A 429 -13.91 -17.48 0.58
N GLY A 430 -13.57 -18.62 1.20
CA GLY A 430 -12.36 -19.37 0.84
C GLY A 430 -12.34 -19.84 -0.60
N GLY A 431 -13.46 -20.40 -1.07
CA GLY A 431 -13.64 -20.80 -2.47
C GLY A 431 -13.55 -19.63 -3.43
N GLY A 432 -14.18 -18.50 -3.08
CA GLY A 432 -14.10 -17.25 -3.84
C GLY A 432 -12.65 -16.74 -3.98
N ILE A 433 -11.89 -16.73 -2.88
CA ILE A 433 -10.46 -16.37 -2.90
C ILE A 433 -9.67 -17.28 -3.86
N VAL A 434 -9.85 -18.59 -3.78
CA VAL A 434 -9.13 -19.54 -4.63
C VAL A 434 -9.48 -19.33 -6.11
N MET A 435 -10.76 -19.24 -6.44
CA MET A 435 -11.21 -19.08 -7.83
C MET A 435 -10.81 -17.72 -8.40
N GLY A 436 -10.98 -16.64 -7.62
CA GLY A 436 -10.56 -15.30 -8.04
C GLY A 436 -9.05 -15.22 -8.25
N LEU A 437 -8.25 -15.75 -7.32
CA LEU A 437 -6.79 -15.77 -7.44
C LEU A 437 -6.35 -16.60 -8.66
N THR A 438 -6.92 -17.79 -8.87
CA THR A 438 -6.61 -18.63 -10.03
C THR A 438 -6.94 -17.89 -11.34
N THR A 439 -8.12 -17.29 -11.45
CA THR A 439 -8.50 -16.47 -12.61
C THR A 439 -7.50 -15.33 -12.82
N GLY A 440 -7.17 -14.60 -11.76
CA GLY A 440 -6.21 -13.51 -11.82
C GLY A 440 -4.83 -13.96 -12.31
N LEU A 441 -4.29 -15.06 -11.77
CA LEU A 441 -2.98 -15.58 -12.16
C LEU A 441 -2.95 -16.09 -13.61
N VAL A 442 -4.02 -16.79 -14.04
CA VAL A 442 -4.14 -17.25 -15.43
C VAL A 442 -4.18 -16.07 -16.39
N MET A 443 -4.96 -15.03 -16.08
CA MET A 443 -5.03 -13.84 -16.91
C MET A 443 -3.71 -13.08 -16.93
N LEU A 444 -3.04 -12.89 -15.77
CA LEU A 444 -1.71 -12.25 -15.71
C LEU A 444 -0.66 -13.02 -16.51
N TYR A 445 -0.72 -14.35 -16.49
CA TYR A 445 0.18 -15.19 -17.30
C TYR A 445 0.02 -14.92 -18.80
N GLN A 446 -1.17 -14.56 -19.27
CA GLN A 446 -1.48 -14.29 -20.67
C GLN A 446 -1.14 -12.85 -21.12
N VAL A 447 -0.67 -11.98 -20.25
CA VAL A 447 -0.31 -10.60 -20.61
C VAL A 447 1.14 -10.54 -21.09
N PRO A 448 1.38 -10.20 -22.37
CA PRO A 448 2.74 -10.09 -22.91
C PRO A 448 3.41 -8.77 -22.51
N LYS A 449 4.74 -8.75 -22.54
CA LYS A 449 5.56 -7.55 -22.51
C LYS A 449 6.01 -7.19 -23.91
N PHE A 450 5.81 -5.93 -24.28
CA PHE A 450 6.22 -5.39 -25.55
C PHE A 450 7.52 -4.60 -25.45
N GLY A 451 8.33 -4.59 -26.50
CA GLY A 451 9.59 -3.85 -26.63
C GLY A 451 9.93 -3.63 -28.11
N GLY A 452 11.17 -3.24 -28.37
CA GLY A 452 11.61 -2.84 -29.72
C GLY A 452 11.45 -1.33 -29.94
N ALA A 453 12.01 -0.82 -31.05
CA ALA A 453 11.98 0.60 -31.38
C ALA A 453 10.54 1.11 -31.65
N ASP A 454 9.68 0.23 -32.12
CA ASP A 454 8.27 0.49 -32.44
C ASP A 454 7.31 0.07 -31.31
N GLY A 455 7.83 -0.57 -30.25
CA GLY A 455 7.03 -1.05 -29.13
C GLY A 455 6.05 -2.18 -29.48
N SER A 456 6.16 -2.80 -30.66
CA SER A 456 5.26 -3.84 -31.15
C SER A 456 5.78 -5.26 -30.97
N THR A 457 7.11 -5.41 -30.78
CA THR A 457 7.73 -6.71 -30.64
C THR A 457 7.49 -7.31 -29.26
N VAL A 458 6.96 -8.54 -29.19
CA VAL A 458 6.82 -9.26 -27.92
C VAL A 458 8.22 -9.70 -27.46
N VAL A 459 8.70 -9.11 -26.36
CA VAL A 459 10.00 -9.45 -25.75
C VAL A 459 9.86 -10.49 -24.64
N ARG A 460 8.65 -10.65 -24.11
CA ARG A 460 8.30 -11.69 -23.14
C ARG A 460 6.83 -12.04 -23.30
N GLU A 461 6.51 -13.33 -23.32
CA GLU A 461 5.13 -13.78 -23.55
C GLU A 461 4.22 -13.68 -22.32
N HIS A 462 4.80 -13.64 -21.11
CA HIS A 462 4.06 -13.79 -19.86
C HIS A 462 4.41 -12.72 -18.83
N PHE A 463 3.43 -12.37 -17.99
CA PHE A 463 3.56 -11.44 -16.86
C PHE A 463 4.14 -10.06 -17.24
N GLY A 464 3.82 -9.57 -18.45
CA GLY A 464 4.26 -8.27 -18.93
C GLY A 464 3.55 -7.07 -18.29
N GLY A 465 2.38 -7.28 -17.70
CA GLY A 465 1.57 -6.24 -17.07
C GLY A 465 0.28 -6.79 -16.48
N SER A 466 -0.71 -5.90 -16.27
CA SER A 466 -1.98 -6.22 -15.64
C SER A 466 -3.22 -5.87 -16.47
N ALA A 467 -3.02 -5.31 -17.69
CA ALA A 467 -4.07 -5.02 -18.66
C ALA A 467 -4.26 -6.21 -19.61
N TRP A 468 -5.36 -6.93 -19.45
CA TRP A 468 -5.64 -8.12 -20.23
C TRP A 468 -6.44 -7.78 -21.50
N PRO A 469 -5.95 -8.12 -22.71
CA PRO A 469 -6.61 -7.81 -23.96
C PRO A 469 -7.92 -8.61 -24.13
N LEU A 470 -9.02 -7.94 -24.48
CA LEU A 470 -10.29 -8.61 -24.76
C LEU A 470 -10.24 -9.44 -26.04
N SER A 471 -9.27 -9.23 -26.92
CA SER A 471 -9.01 -10.07 -28.08
C SER A 471 -8.72 -11.54 -27.72
N ASN A 472 -8.25 -11.81 -26.48
CA ASN A 472 -8.10 -13.18 -25.99
C ASN A 472 -9.42 -13.95 -25.85
N LEU A 473 -10.58 -13.24 -25.86
CA LEU A 473 -11.93 -13.83 -25.94
C LEU A 473 -12.42 -14.02 -27.38
N GLY A 474 -11.61 -13.74 -28.38
CA GLY A 474 -12.02 -13.77 -29.79
C GLY A 474 -12.84 -12.53 -30.22
N ILE A 475 -12.87 -11.49 -29.39
CA ILE A 475 -13.54 -10.22 -29.71
C ILE A 475 -12.59 -9.36 -30.53
N ASP A 476 -13.00 -8.93 -31.71
CA ASP A 476 -12.18 -8.03 -32.55
C ASP A 476 -12.18 -6.60 -31.97
N THR A 477 -11.33 -6.38 -30.98
CA THR A 477 -11.16 -5.09 -30.29
C THR A 477 -9.73 -4.93 -29.75
N ARG A 478 -9.28 -3.68 -29.69
CA ARG A 478 -8.03 -3.31 -29.00
C ARG A 478 -8.22 -3.03 -27.51
N ALA A 479 -9.46 -3.09 -27.03
CA ALA A 479 -9.76 -2.82 -25.63
C ALA A 479 -9.13 -3.87 -24.72
N SER A 480 -8.70 -3.43 -23.56
CA SER A 480 -8.21 -4.28 -22.48
C SER A 480 -8.95 -3.97 -21.18
N ILE A 481 -8.83 -4.88 -20.22
CA ILE A 481 -9.46 -4.77 -18.90
C ILE A 481 -8.43 -5.08 -17.82
N TYR A 482 -8.51 -4.38 -16.70
CA TYR A 482 -7.65 -4.69 -15.55
C TYR A 482 -8.00 -6.06 -14.97
N VAL A 483 -7.02 -6.94 -14.93
CA VAL A 483 -7.16 -8.33 -14.45
C VAL A 483 -7.79 -8.39 -13.05
N GLY A 484 -7.42 -7.47 -12.17
CA GLY A 484 -7.88 -7.46 -10.78
C GLY A 484 -9.40 -7.35 -10.64
N ILE A 485 -10.06 -6.57 -11.48
CA ILE A 485 -11.52 -6.41 -11.45
C ILE A 485 -12.22 -7.72 -11.89
N VAL A 486 -11.70 -8.39 -12.91
CA VAL A 486 -12.28 -9.68 -13.36
C VAL A 486 -12.09 -10.75 -12.29
N ALA A 487 -10.89 -10.86 -11.73
CA ALA A 487 -10.58 -11.78 -10.64
C ALA A 487 -11.47 -11.54 -9.41
N LEU A 488 -11.67 -10.28 -9.03
CA LEU A 488 -12.57 -9.92 -7.93
C LEU A 488 -14.03 -10.24 -8.23
N ALA A 489 -14.50 -10.01 -9.47
CA ALA A 489 -15.87 -10.34 -9.87
C ALA A 489 -16.12 -11.85 -9.77
N VAL A 490 -15.16 -12.67 -10.21
CA VAL A 490 -15.24 -14.15 -10.05
C VAL A 490 -15.28 -14.54 -8.59
N ASN A 491 -14.42 -13.95 -7.75
CA ASN A 491 -14.40 -14.20 -6.31
C ASN A 491 -15.77 -13.89 -5.66
N LEU A 492 -16.31 -12.69 -5.91
CA LEU A 492 -17.60 -12.25 -5.38
C LEU A 492 -18.74 -13.16 -5.86
N LEU A 493 -18.74 -13.53 -7.15
CA LEU A 493 -19.74 -14.41 -7.71
C LEU A 493 -19.72 -15.79 -7.05
N VAL A 494 -18.53 -16.39 -6.91
CA VAL A 494 -18.37 -17.70 -6.24
C VAL A 494 -18.79 -17.60 -4.78
N ALA A 495 -18.34 -16.58 -4.06
CA ALA A 495 -18.70 -16.39 -2.66
C ALA A 495 -20.23 -16.21 -2.49
N ALA A 496 -20.86 -15.44 -3.37
CA ALA A 496 -22.30 -15.18 -3.32
C ALA A 496 -23.13 -16.42 -3.67
N LEU A 497 -22.75 -17.18 -4.69
CA LEU A 497 -23.49 -18.38 -5.11
C LEU A 497 -23.26 -19.56 -4.16
N ALA A 498 -22.04 -19.75 -3.68
CA ALA A 498 -21.71 -20.86 -2.78
C ALA A 498 -22.31 -20.69 -1.37
N THR A 499 -22.52 -19.45 -0.90
CA THR A 499 -23.07 -19.20 0.45
C THR A 499 -24.44 -19.86 0.67
N PRO A 500 -25.48 -19.60 -0.14
CA PRO A 500 -26.78 -20.25 0.05
C PRO A 500 -26.73 -21.76 -0.19
N ILE A 501 -25.89 -22.24 -1.11
CA ILE A 501 -25.72 -23.68 -1.38
C ILE A 501 -25.16 -24.40 -0.14
N LEU A 502 -24.13 -23.86 0.47
CA LEU A 502 -23.51 -24.46 1.67
C LEU A 502 -24.48 -24.45 2.85
N ARG A 503 -25.26 -23.40 3.04
CA ARG A 503 -26.30 -23.34 4.08
C ARG A 503 -27.42 -24.34 3.83
N ALA A 504 -27.89 -24.47 2.57
CA ALA A 504 -28.90 -25.46 2.19
C ALA A 504 -28.39 -26.90 2.39
N ALA A 505 -27.09 -27.13 2.22
CA ALA A 505 -26.43 -28.41 2.50
C ALA A 505 -26.18 -28.66 3.99
N GLY A 506 -26.59 -27.76 4.88
CA GLY A 506 -26.44 -27.91 6.34
C GLY A 506 -25.00 -27.71 6.84
N VAL A 507 -24.12 -27.11 6.03
CA VAL A 507 -22.75 -26.82 6.50
C VAL A 507 -22.79 -25.67 7.51
N PRO A 508 -22.24 -25.84 8.73
CA PRO A 508 -22.35 -24.84 9.77
C PRO A 508 -21.54 -23.59 9.46
N ASP A 509 -22.16 -22.42 9.66
CA ASP A 509 -21.48 -21.13 9.65
C ASP A 509 -20.43 -21.07 10.79
N GLY A 510 -19.42 -20.24 10.60
CA GLY A 510 -18.44 -19.95 11.65
C GLY A 510 -19.07 -19.07 12.75
N ARG A 511 -18.53 -19.17 13.97
CA ARG A 511 -18.95 -18.33 15.08
C ARG A 511 -18.38 -16.91 14.91
N ASP A 512 -19.26 -15.93 14.85
CA ASP A 512 -18.89 -14.52 14.90
C ASP A 512 -18.59 -14.11 16.36
N LEU A 513 -17.39 -13.58 16.59
CA LEU A 513 -16.96 -13.11 17.90
C LEU A 513 -17.09 -11.57 18.04
N THR A 514 -17.51 -10.88 16.98
CA THR A 514 -17.68 -9.42 16.97
C THR A 514 -19.14 -9.05 17.25
N GLN A 515 -19.35 -7.83 17.74
CA GLN A 515 -20.66 -7.27 18.02
C GLN A 515 -20.86 -5.94 17.27
N GLU A 516 -22.10 -5.51 17.05
CA GLU A 516 -22.39 -4.25 16.33
C GLU A 516 -21.75 -3.02 16.98
N LEU A 517 -21.70 -2.98 18.30
CA LEU A 517 -21.09 -1.88 19.05
C LEU A 517 -19.57 -1.80 18.86
N ASP A 518 -18.91 -2.92 18.57
CA ASP A 518 -17.45 -2.95 18.33
C ASP A 518 -17.06 -2.07 17.13
N TYR A 519 -17.95 -1.92 16.13
CA TYR A 519 -17.69 -1.16 14.91
C TYR A 519 -17.88 0.36 15.03
N VAL A 520 -18.32 0.83 16.18
CA VAL A 520 -18.54 2.26 16.46
C VAL A 520 -17.72 2.77 17.64
N ALA A 521 -17.04 1.89 18.36
CA ALA A 521 -16.20 2.22 19.51
C ALA A 521 -15.05 3.19 19.16
N ASP A 522 -14.63 4.02 20.13
CA ASP A 522 -13.54 4.98 20.00
C ASP A 522 -12.54 4.87 21.17
N GLU A 523 -11.54 5.74 21.19
CA GLU A 523 -10.58 5.86 22.29
C GLU A 523 -11.33 6.12 23.61
N GLY A 524 -11.08 5.33 24.63
CA GLY A 524 -11.75 5.42 25.92
C GLY A 524 -12.92 4.46 26.11
N ASP A 525 -13.43 3.85 25.03
CA ASP A 525 -14.37 2.76 25.18
C ASP A 525 -13.64 1.49 25.68
N PRO A 526 -14.25 0.69 26.57
CA PRO A 526 -13.60 -0.46 27.17
C PRO A 526 -13.26 -1.52 26.11
N THR A 527 -12.06 -2.07 26.20
CA THR A 527 -11.65 -3.23 25.41
C THR A 527 -12.35 -4.49 25.92
N VAL A 528 -12.40 -5.53 25.10
CA VAL A 528 -13.01 -6.81 25.53
C VAL A 528 -12.34 -7.37 26.78
N ARG A 529 -11.02 -7.18 26.93
CA ARG A 529 -10.30 -7.56 28.14
C ARG A 529 -10.79 -6.78 29.37
N GLN A 530 -10.84 -5.45 29.27
CA GLN A 530 -11.33 -4.61 30.36
C GLN A 530 -12.77 -4.98 30.76
N MET A 531 -13.64 -5.26 29.76
CA MET A 531 -15.00 -5.73 30.05
C MET A 531 -15.00 -7.06 30.79
N THR A 532 -14.13 -8.00 30.42
CA THR A 532 -14.01 -9.29 31.11
C THR A 532 -13.49 -9.11 32.54
N GLU A 533 -12.42 -8.30 32.72
CA GLU A 533 -11.87 -7.98 34.05
C GLU A 533 -12.90 -7.30 34.95
N MET A 534 -13.72 -6.39 34.40
CA MET A 534 -14.83 -5.74 35.15
C MET A 534 -15.93 -6.71 35.57
N ILE A 535 -16.25 -7.72 34.72
CA ILE A 535 -17.28 -8.72 35.03
C ILE A 535 -16.78 -9.70 36.09
N ASP A 536 -15.52 -10.10 36.01
CA ASP A 536 -14.90 -11.05 36.95
C ASP A 536 -14.53 -10.38 38.30
N GLY A 537 -14.70 -9.03 38.41
CA GLY A 537 -14.35 -8.27 39.61
C GLY A 537 -12.84 -8.09 39.82
N GLU A 538 -12.04 -8.37 38.81
CA GLU A 538 -10.60 -8.13 38.86
C GLU A 538 -10.27 -6.65 38.58
N PRO A 539 -9.27 -6.06 39.27
CA PRO A 539 -8.84 -4.70 38.96
C PRO A 539 -8.26 -4.61 37.55
N ILE A 540 -8.65 -3.58 36.81
CA ILE A 540 -8.13 -3.29 35.47
C ILE A 540 -6.62 -3.14 35.56
N SER A 541 -5.88 -4.03 34.94
CA SER A 541 -4.41 -3.94 34.89
C SER A 541 -3.97 -3.19 33.64
N ASP A 542 -3.08 -2.22 33.79
CA ASP A 542 -2.47 -1.48 32.68
C ASP A 542 -1.49 -2.32 31.83
N VAL A 543 -1.33 -3.60 32.17
CA VAL A 543 -0.41 -4.51 31.47
C VAL A 543 -1.15 -5.28 30.38
N PRO A 544 -0.74 -5.15 29.08
CA PRO A 544 -1.35 -5.96 28.02
C PRO A 544 -1.15 -7.45 28.28
N PRO A 545 -2.15 -8.31 28.04
CA PRO A 545 -2.05 -9.73 28.33
C PRO A 545 -1.00 -10.44 27.50
N ALA A 546 -0.28 -11.34 28.13
CA ALA A 546 0.60 -12.31 27.48
C ALA A 546 -0.21 -13.46 26.85
N GLY A 547 -1.20 -13.18 26.03
CA GLY A 547 -2.04 -14.16 25.37
C GLY A 547 -3.37 -13.55 24.96
N ASN A 548 -3.87 -13.89 23.80
CA ASN A 548 -5.17 -13.39 23.35
C ASN A 548 -6.29 -14.26 23.97
N PRO A 549 -7.06 -13.75 24.94
CA PRO A 549 -8.10 -14.53 25.62
C PRO A 549 -9.28 -14.91 24.73
N PHE A 550 -9.36 -14.34 23.49
CA PHE A 550 -10.47 -14.56 22.56
C PHE A 550 -10.52 -15.95 21.94
N PHE A 551 -9.53 -16.80 22.22
CA PHE A 551 -9.42 -18.11 21.58
C PHE A 551 -9.52 -19.28 22.56
N THR A 552 -9.95 -19.00 23.81
CA THR A 552 -10.37 -20.08 24.71
C THR A 552 -11.76 -20.61 24.30
N PRO A 553 -12.04 -21.91 24.44
CA PRO A 553 -13.30 -22.54 24.00
C PRO A 553 -14.59 -22.08 24.72
N GLY A 554 -14.49 -21.26 25.75
CA GLY A 554 -15.63 -20.68 26.48
C GLY A 554 -15.94 -19.28 25.97
N GLY A 555 -17.09 -19.10 25.31
CA GLY A 555 -17.51 -17.82 24.77
C GLY A 555 -17.60 -16.70 25.82
N ARG A 556 -17.74 -15.46 25.32
CA ARG A 556 -18.02 -14.28 26.16
C ARG A 556 -19.15 -14.56 27.14
N PRO A 557 -19.02 -14.20 28.42
CA PRO A 557 -20.18 -14.07 29.27
C PRO A 557 -21.14 -13.02 28.69
N PRO A 558 -22.46 -13.14 28.91
CA PRO A 558 -23.41 -12.12 28.48
C PRO A 558 -23.02 -10.78 29.12
N VAL A 559 -22.90 -9.74 28.28
CA VAL A 559 -22.63 -8.39 28.76
C VAL A 559 -23.79 -7.96 29.64
N ALA A 560 -23.52 -7.62 30.89
CA ALA A 560 -24.53 -6.99 31.75
C ALA A 560 -25.01 -5.68 31.07
N PRO A 561 -26.31 -5.35 31.14
CA PRO A 561 -26.83 -4.11 30.59
C PRO A 561 -26.07 -2.94 31.21
N VAL A 562 -25.47 -2.11 30.37
CA VAL A 562 -24.84 -0.86 30.79
C VAL A 562 -25.92 -0.01 31.44
N PRO A 563 -25.71 0.53 32.64
CA PRO A 563 -26.67 1.47 33.24
C PRO A 563 -26.93 2.61 32.25
N ASP A 564 -28.20 2.97 32.07
CA ASP A 564 -28.63 4.07 31.21
C ASP A 564 -27.87 5.35 31.56
N ASP A 565 -26.94 5.74 30.67
CA ASP A 565 -26.31 7.05 30.71
C ASP A 565 -27.26 8.06 30.05
N PRO A 566 -27.82 9.02 30.81
CA PRO A 566 -28.77 9.99 30.27
C PRO A 566 -28.20 10.92 29.19
N GLY A 567 -26.88 10.84 28.89
CA GLY A 567 -26.22 11.59 27.83
C GLY A 567 -26.25 10.93 26.45
N ARG A 568 -26.65 9.65 26.31
CA ARG A 568 -26.61 8.92 25.02
C ARG A 568 -27.76 9.23 24.05
N ASP A 569 -28.85 9.78 24.50
CA ASP A 569 -30.00 10.10 23.62
C ASP A 569 -29.82 11.37 22.76
N ALA A 570 -28.77 12.16 22.98
CA ALA A 570 -28.48 13.36 22.20
C ALA A 570 -27.88 13.09 20.81
N TYR A 571 -27.52 11.83 20.49
CA TYR A 571 -26.91 11.44 19.20
C TYR A 571 -27.79 10.57 18.30
N ARG A 572 -29.08 10.42 18.65
CA ARG A 572 -30.09 9.67 17.85
C ARG A 572 -31.02 10.57 17.04
N ARG A 573 -30.62 11.81 16.75
CA ARG A 573 -31.34 12.65 15.77
C ARG A 573 -30.44 13.06 14.62
#